data_dab56edb2449454d3b377d7111d94544
#
_entry.id   dab56edb2449454d3b377d7111d94544
#
_cell.length_a   1.000
_cell.length_b   1.000
_cell.length_c   1.000
_cell.angle_alpha   90.00
_cell.angle_beta   90.00
_cell.angle_gamma   90.00
#
_symmetry.space_group_name_H-M   'P 1'
#
loop_
_entity.id
_entity.type
_entity.pdbx_description
1 polymer ?
#
loop_
_entity_poly.entity_id
_entity_poly.type
_entity_poly.pdbx_seq_one_letter_code
_entity_poly.pdbx_strand_id
1 'polypeptide(L)'
;MLPAGSYKLQYQFEGGETVDAVVITKDGMIPVDAKFSLDNYRRLVDATSDAEREDLEKEFKNDLKKRIDETAKYIRPKDGTLPFAFMYIPAEAIYYDLLVNEVGSVKVNTRSLIDYAYKDKNVIIVSPTTFAAYLQSVLYGFRAFKVEEGAKEIQQNVEKLSRHLSAYNEYFSKLGNSLGTTVNHFNAASKELGKIDRDVVKIAGESTGFEALAIDKPIKGEE
;
A
#
# COMPACT_ATOMS: atom_id res chain seq x y z
N MET A 1 2.03 -11.02 12.18
CA MET A 1 1.43 -9.94 12.99
C MET A 1 1.38 -8.66 12.16
N LEU A 2 0.49 -7.74 12.48
CA LEU A 2 0.35 -6.48 11.75
C LEU A 2 1.59 -5.59 11.92
N PRO A 3 2.02 -4.83 10.89
CA PRO A 3 3.12 -3.87 11.00
C PRO A 3 2.82 -2.78 12.04
N ALA A 4 3.87 -2.19 12.62
CA ALA A 4 3.72 -1.02 13.47
C ALA A 4 3.01 0.11 12.70
N GLY A 5 2.03 0.76 13.34
CA GLY A 5 1.20 1.80 12.71
C GLY A 5 -0.04 1.30 11.96
N SER A 6 -0.18 -0.02 11.72
CA SER A 6 -1.38 -0.60 11.09
C SER A 6 -2.51 -0.88 12.06
N TYR A 7 -2.35 -0.57 13.34
CA TYR A 7 -3.40 -0.67 14.35
C TYR A 7 -3.18 0.32 15.49
N LYS A 8 -4.25 0.65 16.18
CA LYS A 8 -4.22 1.42 17.44
C LYS A 8 -5.10 0.71 18.46
N LEU A 9 -4.62 0.62 19.69
CA LEU A 9 -5.40 0.12 20.82
C LEU A 9 -6.09 1.27 21.53
N GLN A 10 -7.23 1.00 22.17
CA GLN A 10 -8.03 1.97 22.93
C GLN A 10 -8.25 3.26 22.11
N TYR A 11 -8.77 3.09 20.89
CA TYR A 11 -8.96 4.20 19.98
C TYR A 11 -10.21 5.00 20.38
N GLN A 12 -10.03 6.30 20.61
CA GLN A 12 -11.10 7.22 20.94
C GLN A 12 -11.56 7.96 19.68
N PHE A 13 -12.85 7.88 19.37
CA PHE A 13 -13.49 8.65 18.31
C PHE A 13 -13.73 10.10 18.76
N GLU A 14 -13.94 11.02 17.82
CA GLU A 14 -14.21 12.44 18.12
C GLU A 14 -15.43 12.63 19.04
N GLY A 15 -16.40 11.72 19.03
CA GLY A 15 -17.55 11.70 19.93
C GLY A 15 -17.26 11.24 21.36
N GLY A 16 -15.99 10.95 21.71
CA GLY A 16 -15.57 10.53 23.06
C GLY A 16 -15.70 9.03 23.33
N GLU A 17 -16.33 8.25 22.47
CA GLU A 17 -16.45 6.80 22.62
C GLU A 17 -15.16 6.10 22.26
N THR A 18 -14.82 5.07 23.05
CA THR A 18 -13.56 4.33 22.90
C THR A 18 -13.83 2.88 22.50
N VAL A 19 -13.20 2.42 21.44
CA VAL A 19 -13.17 1.02 21.01
C VAL A 19 -11.85 0.36 21.40
N ASP A 20 -11.85 -0.94 21.67
CA ASP A 20 -10.66 -1.64 22.18
C ASP A 20 -9.49 -1.62 21.20
N ALA A 21 -9.76 -1.72 19.90
CA ALA A 21 -8.75 -1.54 18.87
C ALA A 21 -9.37 -1.06 17.55
N VAL A 22 -8.52 -0.48 16.69
CA VAL A 22 -8.81 -0.29 15.27
C VAL A 22 -7.67 -0.85 14.44
N VAL A 23 -8.01 -1.54 13.35
CA VAL A 23 -7.06 -1.92 12.30
C VAL A 23 -7.13 -0.85 11.22
N ILE A 24 -5.99 -0.22 10.92
CA ILE A 24 -5.89 0.88 9.96
C ILE A 24 -5.58 0.27 8.59
N THR A 25 -6.42 0.54 7.62
CA THR A 25 -6.24 0.13 6.23
C THR A 25 -6.12 1.36 5.32
N LYS A 26 -5.83 1.15 4.04
CA LYS A 26 -5.84 2.21 3.02
C LYS A 26 -7.21 2.89 2.90
N ASP A 27 -8.26 2.10 2.99
CA ASP A 27 -9.62 2.53 2.69
C ASP A 27 -10.38 3.00 3.94
N GLY A 28 -9.77 2.89 5.12
CA GLY A 28 -10.36 3.30 6.40
C GLY A 28 -9.95 2.41 7.57
N MET A 29 -10.56 2.65 8.71
CA MET A 29 -10.30 1.90 9.94
C MET A 29 -11.34 0.80 10.13
N ILE A 30 -10.92 -0.37 10.64
CA ILE A 30 -11.82 -1.46 11.05
C ILE A 30 -11.87 -1.46 12.58
N PRO A 31 -12.99 -1.12 13.21
CA PRO A 31 -13.16 -1.23 14.65
C PRO A 31 -13.15 -2.69 15.10
N VAL A 32 -12.54 -2.95 16.26
CA VAL A 32 -12.50 -4.26 16.91
C VAL A 32 -12.91 -4.09 18.36
N ASP A 33 -14.02 -4.70 18.74
CA ASP A 33 -14.54 -4.69 20.11
C ASP A 33 -14.40 -6.09 20.74
N ALA A 34 -13.75 -6.18 21.88
CA ALA A 34 -13.39 -7.44 22.55
C ALA A 34 -14.16 -7.67 23.87
N LYS A 35 -15.15 -6.86 24.17
CA LYS A 35 -15.88 -6.87 25.45
C LYS A 35 -16.98 -7.95 25.49
N PHE A 36 -16.59 -9.21 25.38
CA PHE A 36 -17.51 -10.32 25.51
C PHE A 36 -17.53 -10.88 26.94
N SER A 37 -18.72 -10.87 27.61
CA SER A 37 -18.89 -11.47 28.92
C SER A 37 -19.08 -12.99 28.77
N LEU A 38 -18.32 -13.75 29.56
CA LEU A 38 -18.42 -15.22 29.58
C LEU A 38 -19.42 -15.75 30.65
N ASP A 39 -19.98 -14.87 31.48
CA ASP A 39 -20.71 -15.29 32.66
C ASP A 39 -22.00 -16.05 32.28
N ASN A 40 -22.83 -15.49 31.40
CA ASN A 40 -24.05 -16.14 30.97
C ASN A 40 -23.79 -17.42 30.18
N TYR A 41 -22.68 -17.49 29.42
CA TYR A 41 -22.28 -18.72 28.76
C TYR A 41 -21.92 -19.82 29.78
N ARG A 42 -21.11 -19.51 30.81
CA ARG A 42 -20.72 -20.48 31.85
C ARG A 42 -21.93 -20.98 32.62
N ARG A 43 -22.82 -20.07 33.07
CA ARG A 43 -24.06 -20.44 33.75
C ARG A 43 -24.93 -21.36 32.90
N LEU A 44 -25.03 -21.11 31.59
CA LEU A 44 -25.77 -21.98 30.67
C LEU A 44 -25.17 -23.37 30.54
N VAL A 45 -23.85 -23.48 30.51
CA VAL A 45 -23.12 -24.77 30.47
C VAL A 45 -23.32 -25.57 31.75
N ASP A 46 -23.30 -24.88 32.90
CA ASP A 46 -23.39 -25.46 34.24
C ASP A 46 -24.85 -25.75 34.68
N ALA A 47 -25.84 -25.31 33.91
CA ALA A 47 -27.26 -25.49 34.23
C ALA A 47 -27.68 -26.95 34.33
N THR A 48 -28.32 -27.31 35.43
CA THR A 48 -28.70 -28.71 35.76
C THR A 48 -30.17 -29.07 35.48
N SER A 49 -31.05 -28.06 35.38
CA SER A 49 -32.47 -28.26 35.07
C SER A 49 -32.89 -27.65 33.74
N ASP A 50 -33.87 -28.24 33.08
CA ASP A 50 -34.34 -27.77 31.77
C ASP A 50 -35.01 -26.38 31.88
N ALA A 51 -35.69 -26.06 32.97
CA ALA A 51 -36.32 -24.78 33.19
C ALA A 51 -35.27 -23.65 33.37
N GLU A 52 -34.28 -23.88 34.20
CA GLU A 52 -33.13 -22.97 34.38
C GLU A 52 -32.39 -22.73 33.06
N ARG A 53 -32.18 -23.79 32.30
CA ARG A 53 -31.50 -23.76 31.02
C ARG A 53 -32.22 -22.89 29.99
N GLU A 54 -33.55 -22.98 29.90
CA GLU A 54 -34.36 -22.17 28.99
C GLU A 54 -34.27 -20.68 29.30
N ASP A 55 -34.27 -20.29 30.58
CA ASP A 55 -34.12 -18.89 30.99
C ASP A 55 -32.70 -18.36 30.73
N LEU A 56 -31.69 -19.15 31.04
CA LEU A 56 -30.28 -18.79 30.76
C LEU A 56 -29.99 -18.70 29.26
N GLU A 57 -30.64 -19.52 28.44
CA GLU A 57 -30.56 -19.39 26.97
C GLU A 57 -31.10 -18.04 26.48
N LYS A 58 -32.23 -17.60 27.02
CA LYS A 58 -32.79 -16.28 26.69
C LYS A 58 -31.87 -15.16 27.14
N GLU A 59 -31.33 -15.24 28.36
CA GLU A 59 -30.35 -14.27 28.87
C GLU A 59 -29.10 -14.21 27.99
N PHE A 60 -28.53 -15.34 27.61
CA PHE A 60 -27.36 -15.44 26.75
C PHE A 60 -27.63 -14.84 25.34
N LYS A 61 -28.77 -15.14 24.74
CA LYS A 61 -29.16 -14.56 23.45
C LYS A 61 -29.32 -13.05 23.50
N ASN A 62 -29.93 -12.55 24.58
CA ASN A 62 -30.11 -11.11 24.79
C ASN A 62 -28.76 -10.39 25.00
N ASP A 63 -27.86 -11.01 25.77
CA ASP A 63 -26.52 -10.46 25.99
C ASP A 63 -25.72 -10.41 24.68
N LEU A 64 -25.73 -11.49 23.91
CA LEU A 64 -25.10 -11.55 22.60
C LEU A 64 -25.65 -10.48 21.65
N LYS A 65 -26.96 -10.32 21.57
CA LYS A 65 -27.62 -9.30 20.75
C LYS A 65 -27.20 -7.89 21.18
N LYS A 66 -27.17 -7.63 22.49
CA LYS A 66 -26.72 -6.36 23.04
C LYS A 66 -25.28 -6.05 22.66
N ARG A 67 -24.38 -7.04 22.73
CA ARG A 67 -22.98 -6.88 22.34
C ARG A 67 -22.82 -6.60 20.84
N ILE A 68 -23.61 -7.26 19.99
CA ILE A 68 -23.65 -6.96 18.56
C ILE A 68 -24.07 -5.51 18.32
N ASP A 69 -25.14 -5.06 18.99
CA ASP A 69 -25.64 -3.67 18.88
C ASP A 69 -24.63 -2.64 19.41
N GLU A 70 -23.88 -2.95 20.47
CA GLU A 70 -22.82 -2.10 21.00
C GLU A 70 -21.65 -1.99 20.01
N THR A 71 -21.17 -3.11 19.48
CA THR A 71 -20.10 -3.16 18.49
C THR A 71 -20.48 -2.39 17.21
N ALA A 72 -21.73 -2.50 16.76
CA ALA A 72 -22.24 -1.80 15.59
C ALA A 72 -22.15 -0.27 15.71
N LYS A 73 -22.18 0.30 16.93
CA LYS A 73 -22.04 1.76 17.14
C LYS A 73 -20.67 2.30 16.73
N TYR A 74 -19.66 1.45 16.67
CA TYR A 74 -18.31 1.83 16.22
C TYR A 74 -18.19 1.86 14.69
N ILE A 75 -19.21 1.43 13.95
CA ILE A 75 -19.25 1.54 12.47
C ILE A 75 -19.66 2.98 12.13
N ARG A 76 -18.67 3.81 11.80
CA ARG A 76 -18.81 5.24 11.58
C ARG A 76 -18.06 5.67 10.31
N PRO A 77 -18.61 5.43 9.13
CA PRO A 77 -17.94 5.79 7.88
C PRO A 77 -17.61 7.29 7.78
N LYS A 78 -18.40 8.16 8.43
CA LYS A 78 -18.13 9.60 8.51
C LYS A 78 -16.85 9.93 9.31
N ASP A 79 -16.51 9.08 10.28
CA ASP A 79 -15.30 9.20 11.11
C ASP A 79 -14.14 8.34 10.56
N GLY A 80 -14.25 7.88 9.29
CA GLY A 80 -13.21 7.15 8.59
C GLY A 80 -13.17 5.65 8.85
N THR A 81 -14.25 5.04 9.41
CA THR A 81 -14.31 3.58 9.50
C THR A 81 -14.80 2.94 8.21
N LEU A 82 -14.40 1.69 7.99
CA LEU A 82 -15.05 0.84 7.00
C LEU A 82 -16.49 0.51 7.46
N PRO A 83 -17.40 0.11 6.54
CA PRO A 83 -18.79 -0.13 6.84
C PRO A 83 -19.04 -1.45 7.59
N PHE A 84 -18.08 -1.93 8.36
CA PHE A 84 -18.20 -3.11 9.22
C PHE A 84 -17.25 -3.02 10.42
N ALA A 85 -17.49 -3.86 11.43
CA ALA A 85 -16.63 -3.99 12.61
C ALA A 85 -16.45 -5.46 12.99
N PHE A 86 -15.39 -5.77 13.72
CA PHE A 86 -15.17 -7.07 14.32
C PHE A 86 -15.66 -7.08 15.79
N MET A 87 -16.46 -8.08 16.12
CA MET A 87 -16.77 -8.46 17.49
C MET A 87 -15.92 -9.66 17.87
N TYR A 88 -14.90 -9.43 18.72
CA TYR A 88 -13.94 -10.45 19.08
C TYR A 88 -14.38 -11.24 20.31
N ILE A 89 -14.51 -12.55 20.16
CA ILE A 89 -14.80 -13.49 21.25
C ILE A 89 -13.48 -14.18 21.65
N PRO A 90 -12.98 -13.98 22.87
CA PRO A 90 -11.65 -14.46 23.29
C PRO A 90 -11.58 -15.97 23.56
N ALA A 91 -12.59 -16.73 23.19
CA ALA A 91 -12.69 -18.17 23.42
C ALA A 91 -13.15 -18.90 22.17
N GLU A 92 -12.32 -19.77 21.63
CA GLU A 92 -12.59 -20.54 20.42
C GLU A 92 -13.81 -21.47 20.58
N ALA A 93 -13.94 -22.10 21.75
CA ALA A 93 -15.05 -22.99 22.06
C ALA A 93 -16.40 -22.29 21.98
N ILE A 94 -16.51 -21.07 22.51
CA ILE A 94 -17.76 -20.28 22.49
C ILE A 94 -18.11 -19.91 21.05
N TYR A 95 -17.11 -19.48 20.26
CA TYR A 95 -17.32 -19.17 18.84
C TYR A 95 -17.82 -20.40 18.08
N TYR A 96 -17.23 -21.58 18.34
CA TYR A 96 -17.67 -22.82 17.74
C TYR A 96 -19.11 -23.17 18.13
N ASP A 97 -19.46 -23.09 19.42
CA ASP A 97 -20.81 -23.39 19.90
C ASP A 97 -21.85 -22.45 19.28
N LEU A 98 -21.51 -21.17 19.08
CA LEU A 98 -22.37 -20.23 18.36
C LEU A 98 -22.60 -20.63 16.90
N LEU A 99 -21.60 -21.17 16.23
CA LEU A 99 -21.71 -21.62 14.83
C LEU A 99 -22.55 -22.89 14.68
N VAL A 100 -22.37 -23.85 15.57
CA VAL A 100 -23.08 -25.13 15.50
C VAL A 100 -24.49 -25.06 16.13
N ASN A 101 -24.88 -23.91 16.69
CA ASN A 101 -26.11 -23.70 17.45
C ASN A 101 -26.22 -24.60 18.67
N GLU A 102 -25.13 -24.85 19.36
CA GLU A 102 -25.06 -25.65 20.58
C GLU A 102 -24.22 -24.91 21.61
N VAL A 103 -24.60 -25.02 22.88
CA VAL A 103 -23.80 -24.56 24.01
C VAL A 103 -23.61 -25.76 24.94
N GLY A 104 -22.42 -26.33 24.93
CA GLY A 104 -22.18 -27.61 25.58
C GLY A 104 -23.04 -28.72 24.94
N SER A 105 -23.93 -29.34 25.73
CA SER A 105 -24.88 -30.36 25.24
C SER A 105 -26.25 -29.79 24.84
N VAL A 106 -26.41 -28.46 24.86
CA VAL A 106 -27.70 -27.76 24.69
C VAL A 106 -27.80 -27.14 23.29
N LYS A 107 -28.86 -27.49 22.57
CA LYS A 107 -29.19 -26.86 21.29
C LYS A 107 -29.71 -25.45 21.52
N VAL A 108 -28.92 -24.46 21.16
CA VAL A 108 -29.27 -23.03 21.24
C VAL A 108 -29.36 -22.47 19.82
N ASN A 109 -30.55 -22.03 19.41
CA ASN A 109 -30.70 -21.46 18.07
C ASN A 109 -30.06 -20.05 18.01
N THR A 110 -28.77 -19.98 17.73
CA THR A 110 -27.97 -18.76 17.59
C THR A 110 -27.82 -18.31 16.14
N ARG A 111 -28.23 -19.12 15.16
CA ARG A 111 -28.06 -18.84 13.72
C ARG A 111 -28.72 -17.50 13.33
N SER A 112 -29.88 -17.20 13.86
CA SER A 112 -30.56 -15.93 13.62
C SER A 112 -29.78 -14.72 14.15
N LEU A 113 -28.99 -14.88 15.22
CA LEU A 113 -28.15 -13.82 15.79
C LEU A 113 -26.88 -13.58 14.99
N ILE A 114 -26.28 -14.65 14.42
CA ILE A 114 -25.12 -14.51 13.51
C ILE A 114 -25.57 -13.81 12.22
N ASP A 115 -26.72 -14.20 11.67
CA ASP A 115 -27.33 -13.53 10.51
C ASP A 115 -27.65 -12.06 10.82
N TYR A 116 -28.21 -11.76 11.99
CA TYR A 116 -28.47 -10.42 12.47
C TYR A 116 -27.19 -9.59 12.57
N ALA A 117 -26.12 -10.13 13.17
CA ALA A 117 -24.85 -9.45 13.28
C ALA A 117 -24.31 -9.08 11.89
N TYR A 118 -24.27 -10.05 10.98
CA TYR A 118 -23.65 -9.88 9.67
C TYR A 118 -24.50 -9.03 8.71
N LYS A 119 -25.81 -9.35 8.58
CA LYS A 119 -26.69 -8.75 7.56
C LYS A 119 -27.29 -7.42 7.99
N ASP A 120 -27.70 -7.33 9.27
CA ASP A 120 -28.45 -6.16 9.74
C ASP A 120 -27.54 -5.13 10.42
N LYS A 121 -26.43 -5.59 11.01
CA LYS A 121 -25.52 -4.74 11.80
C LYS A 121 -24.14 -4.56 11.21
N ASN A 122 -23.80 -5.31 10.15
CA ASN A 122 -22.45 -5.32 9.57
C ASN A 122 -21.36 -5.65 10.59
N VAL A 123 -21.66 -6.46 11.58
CA VAL A 123 -20.72 -6.93 12.61
C VAL A 123 -20.29 -8.37 12.27
N ILE A 124 -18.98 -8.56 12.14
CA ILE A 124 -18.39 -9.87 11.90
C ILE A 124 -17.90 -10.43 13.24
N ILE A 125 -18.55 -11.50 13.71
CA ILE A 125 -18.12 -12.16 14.94
C ILE A 125 -16.89 -13.01 14.61
N VAL A 126 -15.83 -12.88 15.40
CA VAL A 126 -14.55 -13.55 15.18
C VAL A 126 -14.01 -14.19 16.46
N SER A 127 -13.37 -15.33 16.31
CA SER A 127 -12.54 -15.99 17.32
C SER A 127 -11.06 -15.63 17.15
N PRO A 128 -10.16 -16.01 18.07
CA PRO A 128 -8.73 -15.82 17.88
C PRO A 128 -8.20 -16.35 16.54
N THR A 129 -8.61 -17.55 16.14
CA THR A 129 -8.17 -18.19 14.88
C THR A 129 -8.74 -17.49 13.64
N THR A 130 -10.05 -17.22 13.62
CA THR A 130 -10.68 -16.55 12.47
C THR A 130 -10.24 -15.09 12.37
N PHE A 131 -10.03 -14.40 13.49
CA PHE A 131 -9.47 -13.05 13.48
C PHE A 131 -8.07 -13.02 12.90
N ALA A 132 -7.20 -13.97 13.28
CA ALA A 132 -5.86 -14.08 12.67
C ALA A 132 -5.93 -14.29 11.16
N ALA A 133 -6.88 -15.11 10.65
CA ALA A 133 -7.09 -15.30 9.23
C ALA A 133 -7.55 -14.02 8.51
N TYR A 134 -8.48 -13.26 9.10
CA TYR A 134 -8.88 -11.95 8.56
C TYR A 134 -7.73 -10.96 8.55
N LEU A 135 -6.93 -10.89 9.61
CA LEU A 135 -5.74 -10.05 9.67
C LEU A 135 -4.70 -10.42 8.61
N GLN A 136 -4.53 -11.70 8.29
CA GLN A 136 -3.67 -12.13 7.19
C GLN A 136 -4.18 -11.60 5.84
N SER A 137 -5.48 -11.66 5.58
CA SER A 137 -6.07 -11.09 4.36
C SER A 137 -5.84 -9.59 4.25
N VAL A 138 -5.98 -8.85 5.36
CA VAL A 138 -5.65 -7.42 5.44
C VAL A 138 -4.17 -7.17 5.15
N LEU A 139 -3.27 -7.99 5.69
CA LEU A 139 -1.82 -7.90 5.43
C LEU A 139 -1.47 -8.11 3.95
N TYR A 140 -2.12 -9.06 3.28
CA TYR A 140 -1.94 -9.24 1.84
C TYR A 140 -2.37 -7.99 1.06
N GLY A 141 -3.48 -7.38 1.44
CA GLY A 141 -3.93 -6.10 0.88
C GLY A 141 -2.89 -4.99 1.03
N PHE A 142 -2.27 -4.85 2.21
CA PHE A 142 -1.18 -3.88 2.44
C PHE A 142 0.05 -4.12 1.55
N ARG A 143 0.45 -5.39 1.37
CA ARG A 143 1.59 -5.73 0.51
C ARG A 143 1.31 -5.40 -0.95
N ALA A 144 0.14 -5.77 -1.45
CA ALA A 144 -0.28 -5.47 -2.82
C ALA A 144 -0.28 -3.95 -3.08
N PHE A 145 -0.79 -3.17 -2.13
CA PHE A 145 -0.80 -1.71 -2.22
C PHE A 145 0.61 -1.08 -2.28
N LYS A 146 1.54 -1.52 -1.41
CA LYS A 146 2.93 -1.03 -1.45
C LYS A 146 3.62 -1.33 -2.78
N VAL A 147 3.33 -2.48 -3.39
CA VAL A 147 3.85 -2.82 -4.72
C VAL A 147 3.28 -1.89 -5.79
N GLU A 148 1.98 -1.59 -5.75
CA GLU A 148 1.34 -0.66 -6.69
C GLU A 148 1.88 0.77 -6.57
N GLU A 149 2.04 1.27 -5.34
CA GLU A 149 2.61 2.60 -5.07
C GLU A 149 4.07 2.69 -5.58
N GLY A 150 4.89 1.68 -5.28
CA GLY A 150 6.25 1.59 -5.78
C GLY A 150 6.33 1.52 -7.31
N ALA A 151 5.41 0.81 -7.96
CA ALA A 151 5.35 0.74 -9.41
C ALA A 151 5.01 2.11 -10.05
N LYS A 152 4.11 2.88 -9.47
CA LYS A 152 3.79 4.26 -9.92
C LYS A 152 4.98 5.20 -9.77
N GLU A 153 5.71 5.12 -8.66
CA GLU A 153 6.93 5.91 -8.45
C GLU A 153 8.01 5.58 -9.49
N ILE A 154 8.24 4.29 -9.74
CA ILE A 154 9.17 3.83 -10.77
C ILE A 154 8.77 4.37 -12.14
N GLN A 155 7.49 4.27 -12.53
CA GLN A 155 7.00 4.79 -13.81
C GLN A 155 7.28 6.29 -13.95
N GLN A 156 6.99 7.10 -12.94
CA GLN A 156 7.30 8.54 -12.95
C GLN A 156 8.79 8.83 -13.09
N ASN A 157 9.64 8.03 -12.45
CA ASN A 157 11.09 8.19 -12.54
C ASN A 157 11.61 7.80 -13.93
N VAL A 158 11.06 6.76 -14.55
CA VAL A 158 11.37 6.36 -15.94
C VAL A 158 10.99 7.47 -16.92
N GLU A 159 9.82 8.09 -16.77
CA GLU A 159 9.42 9.22 -17.62
C GLU A 159 10.34 10.43 -17.48
N LYS A 160 10.81 10.74 -16.25
CA LYS A 160 11.80 11.81 -16.01
C LYS A 160 13.13 11.47 -16.68
N LEU A 161 13.60 10.22 -16.52
CA LEU A 161 14.84 9.75 -17.12
C LEU A 161 14.78 9.84 -18.65
N SER A 162 13.68 9.42 -19.26
CA SER A 162 13.46 9.51 -20.71
C SER A 162 13.61 10.95 -21.23
N ARG A 163 13.02 11.92 -20.51
CA ARG A 163 13.16 13.35 -20.87
C ARG A 163 14.61 13.83 -20.75
N HIS A 164 15.34 13.43 -19.70
CA HIS A 164 16.74 13.79 -19.53
C HIS A 164 17.63 13.19 -20.63
N LEU A 165 17.37 11.93 -21.02
CA LEU A 165 18.09 11.28 -22.12
C LEU A 165 17.83 11.99 -23.45
N SER A 166 16.58 12.38 -23.73
CA SER A 166 16.25 13.13 -24.95
C SER A 166 16.96 14.47 -25.00
N ALA A 167 16.98 15.21 -23.88
CA ALA A 167 17.70 16.49 -23.80
C ALA A 167 19.25 16.30 -23.95
N TYR A 168 19.80 15.27 -23.32
CA TYR A 168 21.21 14.93 -23.47
C TYR A 168 21.55 14.64 -24.93
N ASN A 169 20.76 13.83 -25.62
CA ASN A 169 20.99 13.49 -27.04
C ASN A 169 20.94 14.75 -27.94
N GLU A 170 20.01 15.68 -27.66
CA GLU A 170 19.95 16.96 -28.37
C GLU A 170 21.23 17.79 -28.19
N TYR A 171 21.68 17.97 -26.94
CA TYR A 171 22.91 18.71 -26.65
C TYR A 171 24.15 18.02 -27.20
N PHE A 172 24.21 16.70 -27.12
CA PHE A 172 25.33 15.93 -27.67
C PHE A 172 25.42 16.06 -29.19
N SER A 173 24.27 16.03 -29.88
CA SER A 173 24.21 16.26 -31.33
C SER A 173 24.65 17.69 -31.70
N LYS A 174 24.22 18.70 -30.95
CA LYS A 174 24.65 20.10 -31.15
C LYS A 174 26.16 20.24 -30.96
N LEU A 175 26.71 19.60 -29.93
CA LEU A 175 28.16 19.60 -29.68
C LEU A 175 28.91 18.94 -30.86
N GLY A 176 28.48 17.79 -31.34
CA GLY A 176 29.08 17.11 -32.50
C GLY A 176 29.08 18.00 -33.75
N ASN A 177 27.97 18.68 -34.03
CA ASN A 177 27.88 19.60 -35.17
C ASN A 177 28.84 20.81 -35.00
N SER A 178 28.91 21.38 -33.80
CA SER A 178 29.85 22.49 -33.51
C SER A 178 31.30 22.08 -33.65
N LEU A 179 31.67 20.91 -33.15
CA LEU A 179 33.02 20.35 -33.34
C LEU A 179 33.34 20.12 -34.84
N GLY A 180 32.40 19.54 -35.58
CA GLY A 180 32.55 19.37 -37.03
C GLY A 180 32.76 20.70 -37.77
N THR A 181 32.05 21.75 -37.39
CA THR A 181 32.22 23.12 -37.92
C THR A 181 33.60 23.67 -37.57
N THR A 182 34.02 23.54 -36.31
CA THR A 182 35.34 23.99 -35.82
C THR A 182 36.45 23.30 -36.57
N VAL A 183 36.37 21.99 -36.79
CA VAL A 183 37.36 21.23 -37.60
C VAL A 183 37.41 21.72 -39.05
N ASN A 184 36.21 22.03 -39.65
CA ASN A 184 36.20 22.60 -41.01
C ASN A 184 36.91 23.95 -41.08
N HIS A 185 36.68 24.84 -40.13
CA HIS A 185 37.36 26.16 -40.07
C HIS A 185 38.85 26.02 -39.85
N PHE A 186 39.26 25.12 -38.96
CA PHE A 186 40.67 24.82 -38.75
C PHE A 186 41.37 24.34 -40.03
N ASN A 187 40.75 23.35 -40.69
CA ASN A 187 41.34 22.82 -41.94
C ASN A 187 41.34 23.83 -43.09
N ALA A 188 40.32 24.73 -43.15
CA ALA A 188 40.32 25.85 -44.11
C ALA A 188 41.46 26.84 -43.85
N ALA A 189 41.63 27.26 -42.59
CA ALA A 189 42.73 28.17 -42.19
C ALA A 189 44.09 27.53 -42.48
N SER A 190 44.26 26.24 -42.20
CA SER A 190 45.49 25.52 -42.50
C SER A 190 45.82 25.47 -44.01
N LYS A 191 44.81 25.32 -44.86
CA LYS A 191 44.96 25.40 -46.31
C LYS A 191 45.37 26.79 -46.77
N GLU A 192 44.76 27.87 -46.21
CA GLU A 192 45.12 29.23 -46.52
C GLU A 192 46.58 29.56 -46.11
N LEU A 193 47.01 29.07 -44.92
CA LEU A 193 48.39 29.19 -44.47
C LEU A 193 49.36 28.55 -45.44
N GLY A 194 49.02 27.37 -45.99
CA GLY A 194 49.84 26.75 -47.02
C GLY A 194 49.86 27.49 -48.36
N LYS A 195 48.84 28.36 -48.67
CA LYS A 195 48.93 29.28 -49.82
C LYS A 195 49.84 30.44 -49.51
N ILE A 196 49.78 31.04 -48.34
CA ILE A 196 50.63 32.12 -47.89
C ILE A 196 52.12 31.67 -47.97
N ASP A 197 52.43 30.49 -47.45
CA ASP A 197 53.80 29.98 -47.52
C ASP A 197 54.32 29.86 -48.94
N ARG A 198 53.51 29.38 -49.88
CA ARG A 198 53.87 29.32 -51.30
C ARG A 198 54.12 30.71 -51.90
N ASP A 199 53.34 31.71 -51.50
CA ASP A 199 53.52 33.08 -51.99
C ASP A 199 54.79 33.73 -51.37
N VAL A 200 55.09 33.44 -50.08
CA VAL A 200 56.32 33.83 -49.46
C VAL A 200 57.55 33.22 -50.14
N VAL A 201 57.49 31.94 -50.48
CA VAL A 201 58.57 31.29 -51.25
C VAL A 201 58.83 31.99 -52.58
N LYS A 202 57.76 32.40 -53.31
CA LYS A 202 57.89 33.14 -54.61
C LYS A 202 58.56 34.49 -54.42
N ILE A 203 58.31 35.18 -53.31
CA ILE A 203 58.82 36.52 -53.08
C ILE A 203 60.20 36.53 -52.43
N ALA A 204 60.42 35.69 -51.42
CA ALA A 204 61.62 35.69 -50.59
C ALA A 204 62.64 34.55 -50.91
N GLY A 205 62.18 33.57 -51.70
CA GLY A 205 63.06 32.41 -52.09
C GLY A 205 63.15 31.29 -51.06
N GLU A 206 62.55 31.50 -49.86
CA GLU A 206 62.65 30.53 -48.75
C GLU A 206 61.25 30.27 -48.18
N SER A 207 60.96 29.04 -47.74
CA SER A 207 59.73 28.65 -47.06
C SER A 207 59.69 29.13 -45.59
N THR A 208 58.53 29.50 -45.10
CA THR A 208 58.32 29.84 -43.68
C THR A 208 58.39 28.59 -42.80
N GLY A 209 58.42 27.38 -43.37
CA GLY A 209 58.47 26.12 -42.62
C GLY A 209 57.14 25.71 -42.03
N PHE A 210 56.03 26.36 -42.41
CA PHE A 210 54.71 25.94 -41.96
C PHE A 210 54.18 24.74 -42.71
N GLU A 211 53.91 23.65 -41.99
CA GLU A 211 53.17 22.49 -42.51
C GLU A 211 51.64 22.69 -42.31
N ALA A 212 50.90 22.45 -43.37
CA ALA A 212 49.44 22.47 -43.32
C ALA A 212 48.94 21.22 -42.55
N LEU A 213 48.49 21.42 -41.31
CA LEU A 213 47.91 20.39 -40.49
C LEU A 213 46.43 20.17 -40.84
N ALA A 214 45.98 18.93 -40.89
CA ALA A 214 44.58 18.58 -41.02
C ALA A 214 44.14 17.72 -39.84
N ILE A 215 42.95 17.97 -39.35
CA ILE A 215 42.32 17.22 -38.25
C ILE A 215 41.09 16.50 -38.79
N ASP A 216 40.86 15.27 -38.37
CA ASP A 216 39.66 14.51 -38.71
C ASP A 216 38.48 14.96 -37.91
N LYS A 217 37.29 14.91 -38.52
CA LYS A 217 36.03 15.19 -37.83
C LYS A 217 35.75 14.09 -36.82
N PRO A 218 35.04 14.43 -35.72
CA PRO A 218 34.50 13.42 -34.82
C PRO A 218 33.63 12.42 -35.59
N ILE A 219 33.84 11.14 -35.32
CA ILE A 219 33.02 10.09 -35.91
C ILE A 219 31.63 10.26 -35.38
N LYS A 220 30.62 10.39 -36.26
CA LYS A 220 29.22 10.28 -35.85
C LYS A 220 28.99 8.84 -35.40
N GLY A 221 28.60 8.65 -34.13
CA GLY A 221 28.13 7.34 -33.70
C GLY A 221 27.02 6.85 -34.62
N GLU A 222 27.10 5.61 -35.04
CA GLU A 222 26.01 4.94 -35.74
C GLU A 222 24.81 4.87 -34.80
N GLU A 223 23.60 5.24 -35.30
CA GLU A 223 22.32 5.16 -34.60
C GLU A 223 21.91 3.71 -34.34
#